data_ade0203f4f08dac691f6c230ef03c24c
#
_entry.id   ade0203f4f08dac691f6c230ef03c24c
#
_cell.length_a   1.000
_cell.length_b   1.000
_cell.length_c   1.000
_cell.angle_alpha   90.00
_cell.angle_beta   90.00
_cell.angle_gamma   90.00
#
_symmetry.space_group_name_H-M   'P 1'
#
loop_
_entity.id
_entity.type
_entity.pdbx_description
1 polymer ?
#
loop_
_entity_poly.entity_id
_entity_poly.type
_entity_poly.pdbx_seq_one_letter_code
_entity_poly.pdbx_strand_id
1 'polypeptide(L)'
;MIKVETIGMLDVAKVNPVITSESDVTNNQFIKHEDNVYLVANTLVGDDSYREDVVIKAGEYLNGYLVKAWDGQKLVIDGKHVTGDYATYSAKDTILVVGEDGKLAAGEKPASGVYFVVTDKCTLTEKAIKARVCVA
;
A
#
# COMPACT_ATOMS: atom_id res chain seq x y z
N MET A 1 -4.99 -7.87 0.37
CA MET A 1 -5.52 -6.79 1.23
C MET A 1 -4.39 -6.06 1.93
N ILE A 2 -4.54 -4.79 2.14
CA ILE A 2 -3.62 -3.95 2.89
C ILE A 2 -4.40 -3.31 4.03
N LYS A 3 -3.92 -3.46 5.26
CA LYS A 3 -4.59 -2.91 6.44
C LYS A 3 -3.60 -2.14 7.29
N VAL A 4 -4.06 -1.06 7.88
CA VAL A 4 -3.32 -0.37 8.95
C VAL A 4 -3.49 -1.18 10.24
N GLU A 5 -2.39 -1.52 10.89
CA GLU A 5 -2.43 -2.34 12.11
C GLU A 5 -3.12 -1.62 13.26
N THR A 6 -2.94 -0.31 13.36
CA THR A 6 -3.51 0.52 14.44
C THR A 6 -4.66 1.37 13.90
N ILE A 7 -5.87 1.16 14.42
CA ILE A 7 -7.09 1.82 13.94
C ILE A 7 -7.02 3.36 14.04
N GLY A 8 -6.42 3.90 15.08
CA GLY A 8 -6.29 5.36 15.28
C GLY A 8 -5.56 6.09 14.15
N MET A 9 -4.87 5.36 13.30
CA MET A 9 -4.12 5.96 12.19
C MET A 9 -4.99 6.47 11.06
N LEU A 10 -6.25 6.07 10.97
CA LEU A 10 -7.14 6.54 9.92
C LEU A 10 -7.36 8.05 9.97
N ASP A 11 -7.25 8.68 11.14
CA ASP A 11 -7.37 10.12 11.28
C ASP A 11 -6.20 10.88 10.63
N VAL A 12 -5.03 10.30 10.61
CA VAL A 12 -3.83 10.89 9.99
C VAL A 12 -3.91 10.80 8.46
N ALA A 13 -4.74 9.90 7.95
CA ALA A 13 -4.87 9.61 6.53
C ALA A 13 -5.86 10.54 5.80
N LYS A 14 -6.27 11.64 6.41
CA LYS A 14 -7.29 12.53 5.83
C LYS A 14 -6.83 13.35 4.63
N VAL A 15 -5.55 13.32 4.29
CA VAL A 15 -5.05 13.99 3.08
C VAL A 15 -5.32 13.07 1.90
N ASN A 16 -6.47 13.25 1.29
CA ASN A 16 -6.95 12.45 0.18
C ASN A 16 -7.10 13.31 -1.07
N PRO A 17 -6.03 13.52 -1.83
CA PRO A 17 -6.21 14.18 -3.11
C PRO A 17 -7.04 13.30 -4.04
N VAL A 18 -7.85 13.94 -4.87
CA VAL A 18 -8.51 13.25 -5.97
C VAL A 18 -7.53 13.20 -7.13
N ILE A 19 -7.17 12.02 -7.54
CA ILE A 19 -6.18 11.79 -8.59
C ILE A 19 -6.75 10.89 -9.69
N THR A 20 -6.06 10.81 -10.81
CA THR A 20 -6.36 9.85 -11.88
C THR A 20 -5.16 8.95 -12.11
N SER A 21 -5.42 7.73 -12.58
CA SER A 21 -4.37 6.80 -12.97
C SER A 21 -4.36 6.63 -14.49
N GLU A 22 -3.19 6.40 -15.07
CA GLU A 22 -3.05 6.11 -16.50
C GLU A 22 -3.51 4.70 -16.87
N SER A 23 -3.60 3.82 -15.90
CA SER A 23 -4.03 2.43 -16.09
C SER A 23 -5.18 2.11 -15.13
N ASP A 24 -5.89 1.00 -15.41
CA ASP A 24 -6.90 0.49 -14.49
C ASP A 24 -6.24 0.08 -13.18
N VAL A 25 -6.88 0.43 -12.07
CA VAL A 25 -6.40 0.06 -10.74
C VAL A 25 -7.53 -0.58 -9.95
N THR A 26 -7.18 -1.43 -9.00
CA THR A 26 -8.16 -1.98 -8.07
C THR A 26 -8.17 -1.18 -6.78
N ASN A 27 -9.31 -1.17 -6.12
CA ASN A 27 -9.39 -0.64 -4.78
C ASN A 27 -8.42 -1.41 -3.86
N ASN A 28 -7.88 -0.75 -2.86
CA ASN A 28 -6.94 -1.34 -1.91
C ASN A 28 -5.64 -1.85 -2.56
N GLN A 29 -5.03 -1.06 -3.42
CA GLN A 29 -3.66 -1.28 -3.91
C GLN A 29 -2.84 0.01 -3.79
N PHE A 30 -1.52 -0.13 -3.82
CA PHE A 30 -0.65 1.04 -3.90
C PHE A 30 -0.57 1.56 -5.33
N ILE A 31 -0.45 2.88 -5.45
CA ILE A 31 -0.12 3.55 -6.70
C ILE A 31 0.93 4.63 -6.44
N LYS A 32 1.69 4.96 -7.47
CA LYS A 32 2.58 6.12 -7.47
C LYS A 32 1.93 7.26 -8.26
N HIS A 33 1.99 8.46 -7.69
CA HIS A 33 1.52 9.68 -8.36
C HIS A 33 2.36 10.85 -7.89
N GLU A 34 3.03 11.54 -8.81
CA GLU A 34 3.87 12.72 -8.51
C GLU A 34 4.88 12.47 -7.37
N ASP A 35 5.65 11.40 -7.48
CA ASP A 35 6.67 10.99 -6.50
C ASP A 35 6.14 10.55 -5.13
N ASN A 36 4.83 10.49 -4.96
CA ASN A 36 4.22 9.99 -3.75
C ASN A 36 3.56 8.62 -3.97
N VAL A 37 3.46 7.86 -2.89
CA VAL A 37 2.74 6.59 -2.85
C VAL A 37 1.41 6.80 -2.15
N TYR A 38 0.35 6.28 -2.76
CA TYR A 38 -1.01 6.32 -2.20
C TYR A 38 -1.57 4.92 -2.09
N LEU A 39 -2.38 4.68 -1.06
CA LEU A 39 -3.22 3.50 -0.97
C LEU A 39 -4.61 3.85 -1.52
N VAL A 40 -5.01 3.22 -2.60
CA VAL A 40 -6.30 3.48 -3.26
C VAL A 40 -7.45 3.06 -2.34
N ALA A 41 -8.35 3.98 -2.07
CA ALA A 41 -9.46 3.76 -1.16
C ALA A 41 -10.68 4.59 -1.57
N ASN A 42 -11.27 4.24 -2.71
CA ASN A 42 -12.52 4.88 -3.13
C ASN A 42 -13.65 4.42 -2.22
N THR A 43 -14.38 5.38 -1.70
CA THR A 43 -15.58 5.11 -0.92
C THR A 43 -16.72 4.71 -1.88
N LEU A 44 -17.28 3.55 -1.65
CA LEU A 44 -18.44 3.05 -2.35
C LEU A 44 -19.64 3.13 -1.42
N VAL A 45 -20.82 2.85 -1.95
CA VAL A 45 -22.04 2.80 -1.15
C VAL A 45 -21.93 1.68 -0.10
N GLY A 46 -22.10 2.02 1.17
CA GLY A 46 -21.93 1.09 2.28
C GLY A 46 -20.48 0.92 2.69
N ASP A 47 -20.12 -0.26 3.20
CA ASP A 47 -18.81 -0.58 3.73
C ASP A 47 -17.85 -1.18 2.68
N ASP A 48 -18.07 -0.86 1.41
CA ASP A 48 -17.34 -1.47 0.29
C ASP A 48 -16.01 -0.76 -0.05
N SER A 49 -15.59 0.21 0.76
CA SER A 49 -14.40 1.03 0.51
C SER A 49 -13.11 0.24 0.26
N TYR A 50 -13.02 -0.96 0.83
CA TYR A 50 -11.83 -1.80 0.74
C TYR A 50 -12.02 -3.04 -0.14
N ARG A 51 -13.10 -3.11 -0.90
CA ARG A 51 -13.29 -4.24 -1.81
C ARG A 51 -12.25 -4.21 -2.91
N GLU A 52 -11.48 -5.28 -2.98
CA GLU A 52 -10.37 -5.43 -3.92
C GLU A 52 -10.83 -5.87 -5.32
N ASP A 53 -12.06 -6.35 -5.45
CA ASP A 53 -12.65 -6.74 -6.73
C ASP A 53 -13.22 -5.54 -7.52
N VAL A 54 -13.23 -4.35 -6.92
CA VAL A 54 -13.67 -3.13 -7.58
C VAL A 54 -12.54 -2.55 -8.41
N VAL A 55 -12.78 -2.41 -9.71
CA VAL A 55 -11.81 -1.84 -10.65
C VAL A 55 -12.18 -0.39 -10.94
N ILE A 56 -11.20 0.49 -10.80
CA ILE A 56 -11.31 1.90 -11.18
C ILE A 56 -10.63 2.04 -12.52
N LYS A 57 -11.38 2.44 -13.53
CA LYS A 57 -10.87 2.53 -14.90
C LYS A 57 -9.87 3.67 -15.06
N ALA A 58 -8.92 3.49 -15.97
CA ALA A 58 -7.96 4.53 -16.34
C ALA A 58 -8.71 5.82 -16.71
N GLY A 59 -8.22 6.93 -16.17
CA GLY A 59 -8.82 8.26 -16.37
C GLY A 59 -9.98 8.60 -15.45
N GLU A 60 -10.55 7.65 -14.72
CA GLU A 60 -11.55 7.94 -13.70
C GLU A 60 -10.89 8.50 -12.44
N TYR A 61 -11.64 9.32 -11.71
CA TYR A 61 -11.16 9.87 -10.44
C TYR A 61 -11.11 8.79 -9.36
N LEU A 62 -10.06 8.82 -8.57
CA LEU A 62 -9.91 7.96 -7.39
C LEU A 62 -9.39 8.76 -6.20
N ASN A 63 -9.65 8.24 -5.01
CA ASN A 63 -9.09 8.75 -3.78
C ASN A 63 -7.97 7.83 -3.31
N GLY A 64 -6.91 8.41 -2.74
CA GLY A 64 -5.82 7.65 -2.18
C GLY A 64 -5.38 8.22 -0.85
N TYR A 65 -5.09 7.36 0.11
CA TYR A 65 -4.44 7.76 1.36
C TYR A 65 -2.96 7.98 1.10
N LEU A 66 -2.44 9.12 1.52
CA LEU A 66 -1.02 9.45 1.39
C LEU A 66 -0.20 8.62 2.38
N VAL A 67 0.52 7.62 1.87
CA VAL A 67 1.19 6.63 2.71
C VAL A 67 2.29 7.24 3.57
N LYS A 68 3.00 8.27 3.11
CA LYS A 68 4.04 8.92 3.91
C LYS A 68 3.53 9.53 5.22
N ALA A 69 2.22 9.82 5.31
CA ALA A 69 1.62 10.29 6.56
C ALA A 69 1.62 9.22 7.65
N TRP A 70 1.83 7.96 7.28
CA TRP A 70 1.88 6.83 8.21
C TRP A 70 3.31 6.45 8.61
N ASP A 71 4.27 7.33 8.42
CA ASP A 71 5.67 7.07 8.79
C ASP A 71 5.77 6.52 10.22
N GLY A 72 6.48 5.41 10.37
CA GLY A 72 6.63 4.70 11.64
C GLY A 72 5.52 3.72 11.97
N GLN A 73 4.43 3.70 11.24
CA GLN A 73 3.31 2.79 11.49
C GLN A 73 3.45 1.49 10.72
N LYS A 74 2.79 0.44 11.20
CA LYS A 74 2.81 -0.88 10.55
C LYS A 74 1.57 -1.09 9.72
N LEU A 75 1.79 -1.67 8.54
CA LEU A 75 0.72 -2.19 7.68
C LEU A 75 0.80 -3.71 7.64
N VAL A 76 -0.36 -4.34 7.49
CA VAL A 76 -0.46 -5.76 7.17
C VAL A 76 -0.74 -5.87 5.68
N ILE A 77 0.10 -6.56 4.95
CA ILE A 77 0.08 -6.61 3.48
C ILE A 77 0.05 -8.05 3.02
N ASP A 78 -1.00 -8.42 2.27
CA ASP A 78 -1.09 -9.74 1.63
C ASP A 78 -0.02 -9.92 0.54
N GLY A 79 0.41 -11.14 0.35
CA GLY A 79 1.45 -11.48 -0.62
C GLY A 79 1.11 -11.16 -2.06
N LYS A 80 -0.17 -11.05 -2.41
CA LYS A 80 -0.58 -10.64 -3.76
C LYS A 80 -0.15 -9.22 -4.13
N HIS A 81 0.17 -8.39 -3.15
CA HIS A 81 0.68 -7.03 -3.36
C HIS A 81 2.20 -6.97 -3.41
N VAL A 82 2.88 -8.10 -3.29
CA VAL A 82 4.34 -8.18 -3.26
C VAL A 82 4.82 -9.11 -4.37
N THR A 83 5.77 -8.65 -5.16
CA THR A 83 6.41 -9.44 -6.21
C THR A 83 7.54 -10.27 -5.61
N GLY A 84 7.64 -11.52 -6.03
CA GLY A 84 8.73 -12.40 -5.63
C GLY A 84 8.29 -13.53 -4.71
N ASP A 85 9.27 -14.29 -4.21
CA ASP A 85 9.04 -15.45 -3.36
C ASP A 85 8.80 -15.02 -1.91
N TYR A 86 7.71 -15.52 -1.32
CA TYR A 86 7.33 -15.19 0.05
C TYR A 86 8.45 -15.47 1.06
N ALA A 87 9.15 -16.60 0.94
CA ALA A 87 10.25 -16.93 1.84
C ALA A 87 11.36 -15.88 1.82
N THR A 88 11.57 -15.25 0.68
CA THR A 88 12.60 -14.22 0.50
C THR A 88 12.14 -12.86 1.02
N TYR A 89 11.00 -12.36 0.54
CA TYR A 89 10.59 -10.99 0.90
C TYR A 89 10.01 -10.88 2.31
N SER A 90 9.59 -11.99 2.92
CA SER A 90 9.02 -11.98 4.27
C SER A 90 10.08 -12.04 5.38
N ALA A 91 11.36 -12.13 5.03
CA ALA A 91 12.43 -12.11 6.01
C ALA A 91 12.47 -10.76 6.74
N LYS A 92 12.68 -10.82 8.06
CA LYS A 92 12.78 -9.61 8.90
C LYS A 92 13.84 -8.66 8.34
N ASP A 93 13.53 -7.37 8.41
CA ASP A 93 14.39 -6.27 7.95
C ASP A 93 14.54 -6.17 6.42
N THR A 94 13.79 -6.96 5.64
CA THR A 94 13.75 -6.80 4.20
C THR A 94 13.15 -5.45 3.85
N ILE A 95 13.80 -4.71 2.95
CA ILE A 95 13.32 -3.43 2.45
C ILE A 95 12.48 -3.70 1.21
N LEU A 96 11.27 -3.16 1.19
CA LEU A 96 10.35 -3.23 0.06
C LEU A 96 10.08 -1.83 -0.47
N VAL A 97 10.06 -1.71 -1.78
CA VAL A 97 9.75 -0.45 -2.48
C VAL A 97 8.59 -0.67 -3.44
N VAL A 98 7.82 0.38 -3.67
CA VAL A 98 6.66 0.33 -4.58
C VAL A 98 7.15 0.48 -6.02
N GLY A 99 6.81 -0.48 -6.86
CA GLY A 99 7.11 -0.43 -8.29
C GLY A 99 6.06 0.38 -9.07
N GLU A 100 6.32 0.58 -10.36
CA GLU A 100 5.42 1.32 -11.24
C GLU A 100 4.05 0.64 -11.40
N ASP A 101 4.00 -0.67 -11.22
CA ASP A 101 2.75 -1.45 -11.25
C ASP A 101 1.97 -1.40 -9.92
N GLY A 102 2.47 -0.67 -8.94
CA GLY A 102 1.86 -0.58 -7.61
C GLY A 102 2.14 -1.76 -6.70
N LYS A 103 2.92 -2.74 -7.14
CA LYS A 103 3.33 -3.86 -6.29
C LYS A 103 4.63 -3.56 -5.59
N LEU A 104 4.79 -4.13 -4.40
CA LEU A 104 6.04 -4.04 -3.65
C LEU A 104 7.04 -5.06 -4.19
N ALA A 105 8.30 -4.71 -4.12
CA ALA A 105 9.40 -5.63 -4.43
C ALA A 105 10.57 -5.37 -3.49
N ALA A 106 11.33 -6.41 -3.17
CA ALA A 106 12.54 -6.29 -2.38
C ALA A 106 13.58 -5.44 -3.13
N GLY A 107 14.21 -4.54 -2.42
CA GLY A 107 15.20 -3.63 -3.01
C GLY A 107 16.00 -2.91 -1.95
N GLU A 108 16.72 -1.89 -2.37
CA GLU A 108 17.51 -1.06 -1.48
C GLU A 108 16.72 0.16 -1.01
N LYS A 109 17.11 0.71 0.11
CA LYS A 109 16.55 1.96 0.62
C LYS A 109 16.67 3.04 -0.44
N PRO A 110 15.57 3.67 -0.85
CA PRO A 110 15.62 4.75 -1.85
C PRO A 110 16.30 6.01 -1.29
N ALA A 111 16.74 6.86 -2.19
CA ALA A 111 17.31 8.16 -1.82
C ALA A 111 16.25 9.09 -1.20
N SER A 112 15.02 8.95 -1.63
CA SER A 112 13.88 9.74 -1.13
C SER A 112 12.58 8.95 -1.30
N GLY A 113 11.57 9.35 -0.55
CA GLY A 113 10.23 8.77 -0.65
C GLY A 113 9.98 7.62 0.32
N VAL A 114 8.86 6.96 0.12
CA VAL A 114 8.36 5.90 0.99
C VAL A 114 9.02 4.56 0.67
N TYR A 115 9.37 3.84 1.70
CA TYR A 115 9.75 2.43 1.62
C TYR A 115 9.19 1.70 2.84
N PHE A 116 9.27 0.37 2.82
CA PHE A 116 8.72 -0.47 3.89
C PHE A 116 9.81 -1.38 4.42
N VAL A 117 9.79 -1.63 5.72
CA VAL A 117 10.70 -2.58 6.37
C VAL A 117 9.88 -3.70 6.98
N VAL A 118 10.11 -4.92 6.52
CA VAL A 118 9.38 -6.10 7.03
C VAL A 118 9.75 -6.34 8.48
N THR A 119 8.76 -6.49 9.34
CA THR A 119 8.96 -6.76 10.76
C THR A 119 8.56 -8.18 11.13
N ASP A 120 7.47 -8.72 10.58
CA ASP A 120 6.92 -10.01 10.94
C ASP A 120 6.27 -10.69 9.75
N LYS A 121 6.18 -12.01 9.80
CA LYS A 121 5.30 -12.83 8.97
C LYS A 121 3.94 -12.93 9.65
N CYS A 122 2.88 -12.96 8.86
CA CYS A 122 1.53 -13.18 9.40
C CYS A 122 0.63 -13.79 8.34
N THR A 123 -0.62 -13.99 8.71
CA THR A 123 -1.68 -14.46 7.80
C THR A 123 -2.84 -13.49 7.87
N LEU A 124 -3.36 -13.09 6.73
CA LEU A 124 -4.57 -12.28 6.63
C LEU A 124 -5.62 -13.10 5.86
N THR A 125 -5.82 -12.88 4.58
CA THR A 125 -6.60 -13.79 3.72
C THR A 125 -5.72 -14.89 3.16
N GLU A 126 -4.43 -14.61 3.06
CA GLU A 126 -3.37 -15.53 2.62
C GLU A 126 -2.09 -15.20 3.39
N LYS A 127 -0.96 -15.79 2.98
CA LYS A 127 0.33 -15.44 3.56
C LYS A 127 0.58 -13.95 3.40
N ALA A 128 0.89 -13.29 4.49
CA ALA A 128 1.04 -11.85 4.56
C ALA A 128 2.28 -11.46 5.36
N ILE A 129 2.58 -10.19 5.37
CA ILE A 129 3.65 -9.61 6.16
C ILE A 129 3.14 -8.41 6.94
N LYS A 130 3.82 -8.11 8.04
CA LYS A 130 3.72 -6.80 8.69
C LYS A 130 4.95 -6.01 8.30
N ALA A 131 4.76 -4.79 7.87
CA ALA A 131 5.85 -3.92 7.45
C ALA A 131 5.65 -2.52 8.00
N ARG A 132 6.75 -1.91 8.45
CA ARG A 132 6.73 -0.53 8.92
C ARG A 132 6.91 0.42 7.74
N VAL A 133 6.07 1.45 7.70
CA VAL A 133 6.22 2.54 6.75
C VAL A 133 7.40 3.41 7.17
N CYS A 134 8.30 3.69 6.25
CA CYS A 134 9.45 4.56 6.46
C CYS A 134 9.52 5.60 5.36
N VAL A 135 10.09 6.75 5.68
CA VAL A 135 10.32 7.84 4.71
C VAL A 135 11.80 8.16 4.71
N ALA A 136 12.39 8.08 3.52
CA ALA A 136 13.81 8.39 3.36
C ALA A 136 14.05 9.90 3.34
#